data_74f9dfda7865ad4062aa9f43092aed32
#
_entry.id   74f9dfda7865ad4062aa9f43092aed32
#
_cell.length_a   1.000
_cell.length_b   1.000
_cell.length_c   1.000
_cell.angle_alpha   90.00
_cell.angle_beta   90.00
_cell.angle_gamma   90.00
#
_symmetry.space_group_name_H-M   'P 1'
#
loop_
_entity.id
_entity.type
_entity.pdbx_description
1 polymer ?
#
loop_
_entity_poly.entity_id
_entity_poly.type
_entity_poly.pdbx_seq_one_letter_code
_entity_poly.pdbx_strand_id
1 'polypeptide(L)'
;MNAENEVFDVQPEPAPAAPVAPPQGPPPQLSQKDERFWAMLAHLSVLLNLVTGFLGVGVALLIHLIYRDRSRYVAYQSLQALIFQLIFWAGGGVLIGLLWGLVGLLSEILIGILLIPAALLGTVVLALFPVIAVIYGVIGAVKCNQGTDFRYWLVSDWALQLLD
;
A
#
# COMPACT_ATOMS: atom_id res chain seq x y z
N MET A 1 -48.49 -58.50 -40.37
CA MET A 1 -48.83 -57.07 -40.42
C MET A 1 -48.40 -56.50 -39.07
N ASN A 2 -47.13 -56.09 -38.94
CA ASN A 2 -46.58 -55.55 -37.72
C ASN A 2 -46.62 -54.04 -37.86
N ALA A 3 -47.45 -53.36 -37.05
CA ALA A 3 -47.40 -51.95 -36.88
C ALA A 3 -46.30 -51.65 -35.85
N GLU A 4 -45.15 -51.18 -36.34
CA GLU A 4 -44.08 -50.67 -35.49
C GLU A 4 -44.53 -49.32 -34.88
N ASN A 5 -44.58 -49.31 -33.52
CA ASN A 5 -44.76 -48.09 -32.75
C ASN A 5 -43.53 -47.25 -32.92
N GLU A 6 -43.57 -46.26 -33.78
CA GLU A 6 -42.57 -45.12 -33.74
C GLU A 6 -42.84 -44.32 -32.48
N VAL A 7 -42.02 -44.55 -31.47
CA VAL A 7 -41.92 -43.65 -30.30
C VAL A 7 -41.20 -42.41 -30.75
N PHE A 8 -41.94 -41.32 -30.99
CA PHE A 8 -41.35 -40.00 -31.20
C PHE A 8 -40.63 -39.59 -29.92
N ASP A 9 -39.32 -39.66 -29.96
CA ASP A 9 -38.43 -39.12 -28.90
C ASP A 9 -38.51 -37.61 -28.95
N VAL A 10 -39.45 -37.04 -28.21
CA VAL A 10 -39.60 -35.56 -28.06
C VAL A 10 -38.49 -35.10 -27.13
N GLN A 11 -37.36 -34.66 -27.70
CA GLN A 11 -36.35 -33.98 -26.92
C GLN A 11 -36.96 -32.76 -26.23
N PRO A 12 -36.79 -32.63 -24.90
CA PRO A 12 -37.29 -31.44 -24.20
C PRO A 12 -36.64 -30.19 -24.77
N GLU A 13 -37.48 -29.23 -25.11
CA GLU A 13 -37.02 -27.90 -25.58
C GLU A 13 -36.03 -27.31 -24.60
N PRO A 14 -34.83 -26.85 -25.05
CA PRO A 14 -33.85 -26.23 -24.15
C PRO A 14 -34.46 -25.05 -23.40
N ALA A 15 -34.35 -25.09 -22.07
CA ALA A 15 -34.87 -24.04 -21.22
C ALA A 15 -34.39 -22.64 -21.70
N PRO A 16 -35.23 -21.62 -21.67
CA PRO A 16 -34.86 -20.27 -22.09
C PRO A 16 -33.57 -19.84 -21.35
N ALA A 17 -32.57 -19.42 -22.10
CA ALA A 17 -31.32 -18.93 -21.52
C ALA A 17 -31.64 -17.84 -20.51
N ALA A 18 -31.12 -17.99 -19.29
CA ALA A 18 -31.28 -16.96 -18.27
C ALA A 18 -30.84 -15.59 -18.83
N PRO A 19 -31.54 -14.49 -18.50
CA PRO A 19 -31.17 -13.16 -18.96
C PRO A 19 -29.69 -12.89 -18.62
N VAL A 20 -28.85 -12.70 -19.64
CA VAL A 20 -27.45 -12.31 -19.45
C VAL A 20 -27.45 -10.95 -18.78
N ALA A 21 -26.93 -10.86 -17.57
CA ALA A 21 -26.80 -9.58 -16.87
C ALA A 21 -26.04 -8.60 -17.79
N PRO A 22 -26.53 -7.35 -17.93
CA PRO A 22 -25.86 -6.36 -18.78
C PRO A 22 -24.41 -6.22 -18.33
N PRO A 23 -23.46 -6.02 -19.27
CA PRO A 23 -22.06 -5.80 -18.93
C PRO A 23 -21.97 -4.68 -17.91
N GLN A 24 -21.40 -4.97 -16.75
CA GLN A 24 -21.18 -3.93 -15.74
C GLN A 24 -20.20 -2.92 -16.35
N GLY A 25 -20.67 -1.66 -16.49
CA GLY A 25 -19.83 -0.58 -16.97
C GLY A 25 -18.59 -0.41 -16.07
N PRO A 26 -17.56 0.32 -16.52
CA PRO A 26 -16.40 0.60 -15.70
C PRO A 26 -16.83 1.18 -14.35
N PRO A 27 -16.12 0.85 -13.26
CA PRO A 27 -16.46 1.35 -11.93
C PRO A 27 -16.56 2.88 -11.95
N PRO A 28 -17.51 3.48 -11.22
CA PRO A 28 -17.69 4.92 -11.20
C PRO A 28 -16.39 5.61 -10.75
N GLN A 29 -15.93 6.56 -11.56
CA GLN A 29 -14.73 7.34 -11.25
C GLN A 29 -15.00 8.23 -10.04
N LEU A 30 -13.96 8.47 -9.22
CA LEU A 30 -14.03 9.35 -8.06
C LEU A 30 -14.20 10.82 -8.47
N SER A 31 -14.90 11.59 -7.64
CA SER A 31 -14.91 13.05 -7.79
C SER A 31 -13.52 13.61 -7.45
N GLN A 32 -13.14 14.76 -8.02
CA GLN A 32 -11.87 15.42 -7.70
C GLN A 32 -11.70 15.70 -6.19
N LYS A 33 -12.79 15.98 -5.49
CA LYS A 33 -12.77 16.21 -4.05
C LYS A 33 -12.43 14.93 -3.29
N ASP A 34 -13.03 13.82 -3.69
CA ASP A 34 -12.77 12.52 -3.06
C ASP A 34 -11.35 12.04 -3.37
N GLU A 35 -10.86 12.26 -4.59
CA GLU A 35 -9.47 11.93 -4.94
C GLU A 35 -8.46 12.64 -4.03
N ARG A 36 -8.61 13.95 -3.82
CA ARG A 36 -7.77 14.74 -2.93
C ARG A 36 -7.85 14.25 -1.49
N PHE A 37 -9.05 13.94 -1.02
CA PHE A 37 -9.30 13.45 0.32
C PHE A 37 -8.60 12.11 0.57
N TRP A 38 -8.77 11.13 -0.31
CA TRP A 38 -8.15 9.81 -0.15
C TRP A 38 -6.63 9.85 -0.32
N ALA A 39 -6.12 10.65 -1.25
CA ALA A 39 -4.69 10.89 -1.39
C ALA A 39 -4.10 11.53 -0.13
N MET A 40 -4.76 12.54 0.43
CA MET A 40 -4.37 13.16 1.71
C MET A 40 -4.34 12.12 2.85
N LEU A 41 -5.38 11.29 2.97
CA LEU A 41 -5.44 10.25 4.01
C LEU A 41 -4.33 9.21 3.87
N ALA A 42 -3.96 8.84 2.65
CA ALA A 42 -2.86 7.92 2.41
C ALA A 42 -1.53 8.46 2.96
N HIS A 43 -1.27 9.76 2.80
CA HIS A 43 -0.09 10.39 3.38
C HIS A 43 -0.18 10.59 4.90
N LEU A 44 -1.36 10.99 5.42
CA LEU A 44 -1.57 11.15 6.87
C LEU A 44 -1.53 9.82 7.64
N SER A 45 -1.71 8.70 6.95
CA SER A 45 -1.65 7.38 7.60
C SER A 45 -0.31 7.13 8.32
N VAL A 46 0.76 7.81 7.92
CA VAL A 46 2.07 7.75 8.62
C VAL A 46 1.97 8.11 10.10
N LEU A 47 1.03 8.99 10.48
CA LEU A 47 0.82 9.37 11.89
C LEU A 47 0.32 8.20 12.74
N LEU A 48 -0.40 7.25 12.15
CA LEU A 48 -0.82 6.04 12.86
C LEU A 48 0.37 5.17 13.27
N ASN A 49 1.47 5.22 12.52
CA ASN A 49 2.67 4.47 12.88
C ASN A 49 3.29 4.97 14.19
N LEU A 50 3.12 6.25 14.56
CA LEU A 50 3.60 6.79 15.84
C LEU A 50 2.93 6.13 17.05
N VAL A 51 1.68 5.72 16.91
CA VAL A 51 0.90 5.13 18.01
C VAL A 51 0.92 3.61 17.96
N THR A 52 0.90 3.04 16.77
CA THR A 52 0.68 1.61 16.55
C THR A 52 1.91 0.85 16.05
N GLY A 53 2.96 1.56 15.69
CA GLY A 53 4.19 1.03 15.11
C GLY A 53 4.12 0.78 13.60
N PHE A 54 3.01 0.27 13.05
CA PHE A 54 2.97 -0.15 11.64
C PHE A 54 1.61 -0.01 10.92
N LEU A 55 0.52 0.28 11.62
CA LEU A 55 -0.82 0.32 10.99
C LEU A 55 -0.96 1.37 9.88
N GLY A 56 -0.19 2.45 9.92
CA GLY A 56 -0.21 3.47 8.87
C GLY A 56 0.19 2.92 7.49
N VAL A 57 1.17 2.02 7.45
CA VAL A 57 1.56 1.31 6.22
C VAL A 57 0.37 0.49 5.70
N GLY A 58 -0.33 -0.23 6.58
CA GLY A 58 -1.53 -1.00 6.24
C GLY A 58 -2.65 -0.12 5.67
N VAL A 59 -2.87 1.06 6.24
CA VAL A 59 -3.87 2.01 5.74
C VAL A 59 -3.51 2.56 4.36
N ALA A 60 -2.24 2.93 4.11
CA ALA A 60 -1.79 3.37 2.80
C ALA A 60 -1.98 2.27 1.74
N LEU A 61 -1.65 1.02 2.09
CA LEU A 61 -1.87 -0.16 1.23
C LEU A 61 -3.36 -0.37 0.96
N LEU A 62 -4.21 -0.29 1.98
CA LEU A 62 -5.66 -0.48 1.83
C LEU A 62 -6.26 0.57 0.89
N ILE A 63 -5.89 1.84 1.05
CA ILE A 63 -6.33 2.91 0.15
C ILE A 63 -5.88 2.61 -1.28
N HIS A 64 -4.62 2.21 -1.47
CA HIS A 64 -4.12 1.83 -2.79
C HIS A 64 -4.96 0.71 -3.42
N LEU A 65 -5.19 -0.39 -2.71
CA LEU A 65 -5.94 -1.54 -3.24
C LEU A 65 -7.40 -1.23 -3.58
N ILE A 66 -8.06 -0.37 -2.78
CA ILE A 66 -9.47 -0.01 -2.99
C ILE A 66 -9.63 0.92 -4.20
N TYR A 67 -8.69 1.84 -4.40
CA TYR A 67 -8.86 2.93 -5.36
C TYR A 67 -7.98 2.85 -6.61
N ARG A 68 -7.06 1.89 -6.72
CA ARG A 68 -6.15 1.77 -7.87
C ARG A 68 -6.88 1.69 -9.22
N ASP A 69 -8.05 1.04 -9.27
CA ASP A 69 -8.84 0.86 -10.48
C ASP A 69 -9.88 1.97 -10.69
N ARG A 70 -10.01 2.92 -9.73
CA ARG A 70 -10.99 4.00 -9.75
C ARG A 70 -10.38 5.38 -9.97
N SER A 71 -9.14 5.58 -9.59
CA SER A 71 -8.43 6.85 -9.72
C SER A 71 -6.93 6.62 -9.82
N ARG A 72 -6.34 6.96 -10.97
CA ARG A 72 -4.87 6.89 -11.16
C ARG A 72 -4.15 7.84 -10.20
N TYR A 73 -4.76 8.99 -9.88
CA TYR A 73 -4.20 9.95 -8.92
C TYR A 73 -4.10 9.36 -7.52
N VAL A 74 -5.19 8.78 -6.99
CA VAL A 74 -5.18 8.15 -5.65
C VAL A 74 -4.25 6.94 -5.63
N ALA A 75 -4.26 6.12 -6.69
CA ALA A 75 -3.37 4.97 -6.82
C ALA A 75 -1.89 5.38 -6.72
N TYR A 76 -1.51 6.43 -7.43
CA TYR A 76 -0.15 6.95 -7.43
C TYR A 76 0.25 7.54 -6.07
N GLN A 77 -0.58 8.41 -5.49
CA GLN A 77 -0.28 9.05 -4.22
C GLN A 77 -0.22 8.05 -3.04
N SER A 78 -1.15 7.08 -3.01
CA SER A 78 -1.16 6.04 -1.98
C SER A 78 0.02 5.07 -2.10
N LEU A 79 0.42 4.71 -3.34
CA LEU A 79 1.57 3.86 -3.57
C LEU A 79 2.89 4.54 -3.16
N GLN A 80 3.05 5.82 -3.49
CA GLN A 80 4.20 6.60 -3.01
C GLN A 80 4.25 6.65 -1.48
N ALA A 81 3.11 6.95 -0.82
CA ALA A 81 3.03 7.00 0.64
C ALA A 81 3.40 5.64 1.26
N LEU A 82 2.89 4.54 0.67
CA LEU A 82 3.19 3.17 1.09
C LEU A 82 4.69 2.86 1.01
N ILE A 83 5.29 3.05 -0.16
CA ILE A 83 6.73 2.73 -0.37
C ILE A 83 7.60 3.59 0.53
N PHE A 84 7.29 4.88 0.65
CA PHE A 84 8.05 5.79 1.50
C PHE A 84 7.97 5.37 2.98
N GLN A 85 6.79 5.00 3.48
CA GLN A 85 6.63 4.50 4.84
C GLN A 85 7.35 3.16 5.06
N LEU A 86 7.33 2.26 4.08
CA LEU A 86 8.08 0.99 4.16
C LEU A 86 9.58 1.23 4.29
N ILE A 87 10.15 2.13 3.49
CA ILE A 87 11.58 2.43 3.53
C ILE A 87 11.96 3.11 4.85
N PHE A 88 11.29 4.18 5.21
CA PHE A 88 11.70 5.02 6.34
C PHE A 88 11.22 4.52 7.69
N TRP A 89 10.11 3.79 7.75
CA TRP A 89 9.60 3.25 9.00
C TRP A 89 10.05 1.81 9.23
N ALA A 90 9.66 0.89 8.35
CA ALA A 90 10.03 -0.51 8.49
C ALA A 90 11.53 -0.73 8.25
N GLY A 91 12.10 -0.09 7.21
CA GLY A 91 13.53 -0.17 6.91
C GLY A 91 14.39 0.36 8.05
N GLY A 92 14.03 1.50 8.63
CA GLY A 92 14.71 2.04 9.82
C GLY A 92 14.67 1.07 11.01
N GLY A 93 13.51 0.47 11.29
CA GLY A 93 13.34 -0.53 12.34
C GLY A 93 14.17 -1.79 12.12
N VAL A 94 14.20 -2.30 10.89
CA VAL A 94 15.03 -3.45 10.51
C VAL A 94 16.51 -3.15 10.72
N LEU A 95 16.97 -1.98 10.29
CA LEU A 95 18.39 -1.59 10.46
C LEU A 95 18.78 -1.47 11.94
N ILE A 96 17.91 -0.91 12.78
CA ILE A 96 18.13 -0.88 14.24
C ILE A 96 18.18 -2.28 14.81
N GLY A 97 17.24 -3.16 14.41
CA GLY A 97 17.22 -4.56 14.83
C GLY A 97 18.50 -5.32 14.45
N LEU A 98 18.98 -5.15 13.23
CA LEU A 98 20.25 -5.76 12.76
C LEU A 98 21.45 -5.22 13.53
N LEU A 99 21.50 -3.90 13.76
CA LEU A 99 22.55 -3.26 14.53
C LEU A 99 22.66 -3.83 15.94
N TRP A 100 21.56 -3.89 16.67
CA TRP A 100 21.55 -4.43 18.02
C TRP A 100 21.68 -5.97 18.08
N GLY A 101 21.18 -6.68 17.07
CA GLY A 101 21.41 -8.11 16.92
C GLY A 101 22.89 -8.45 16.75
N LEU A 102 23.62 -7.67 15.95
CA LEU A 102 25.07 -7.82 15.79
C LEU A 102 25.81 -7.51 17.10
N VAL A 103 25.46 -6.41 17.79
CA VAL A 103 26.04 -6.07 19.10
C VAL A 103 25.81 -7.19 20.09
N GLY A 104 24.58 -7.74 20.17
CA GLY A 104 24.24 -8.86 21.04
C GLY A 104 25.10 -10.10 20.76
N LEU A 105 25.17 -10.51 19.49
CA LEU A 105 25.98 -11.66 19.08
C LEU A 105 27.47 -11.50 19.44
N LEU A 106 28.04 -10.32 19.19
CA LEU A 106 29.46 -10.06 19.51
C LEU A 106 29.71 -9.86 21.00
N SER A 107 28.66 -9.63 21.80
CA SER A 107 28.81 -9.53 23.27
C SER A 107 29.14 -10.85 23.94
N GLU A 108 28.82 -11.99 23.29
CA GLU A 108 29.24 -13.32 23.77
C GLU A 108 30.76 -13.46 23.87
N ILE A 109 31.49 -12.68 23.07
CA ILE A 109 32.96 -12.65 23.08
C ILE A 109 33.51 -11.31 23.57
N LEU A 110 32.72 -10.54 24.33
CA LEU A 110 33.04 -9.25 24.94
C LEU A 110 33.25 -8.08 23.94
N ILE A 111 33.44 -8.34 22.66
CA ILE A 111 33.65 -7.30 21.63
C ILE A 111 32.37 -6.43 21.47
N GLY A 112 31.20 -7.02 21.57
CA GLY A 112 29.92 -6.29 21.44
C GLY A 112 29.75 -5.20 22.47
N ILE A 113 30.26 -5.39 23.70
CA ILE A 113 30.19 -4.39 24.77
C ILE A 113 30.90 -3.10 24.37
N LEU A 114 32.03 -3.22 23.68
CA LEU A 114 32.81 -2.06 23.17
C LEU A 114 32.08 -1.34 22.03
N LEU A 115 31.16 -2.04 21.33
CA LEU A 115 30.37 -1.45 20.24
C LEU A 115 29.11 -0.72 20.70
N ILE A 116 28.69 -0.87 21.96
CA ILE A 116 27.47 -0.25 22.49
C ILE A 116 27.43 1.27 22.25
N PRO A 117 28.48 2.06 22.53
CA PRO A 117 28.43 3.50 22.28
C PRO A 117 28.21 3.84 20.80
N ALA A 118 28.85 3.10 19.90
CA ALA A 118 28.67 3.28 18.46
C ALA A 118 27.25 2.88 18.01
N ALA A 119 26.71 1.80 18.56
CA ALA A 119 25.34 1.34 18.28
C ALA A 119 24.30 2.34 18.80
N LEU A 120 24.51 2.93 19.97
CA LEU A 120 23.63 4.01 20.47
C LEU A 120 23.63 5.21 19.52
N LEU A 121 24.79 5.66 19.06
CA LEU A 121 24.89 6.74 18.09
C LEU A 121 24.19 6.38 16.77
N GLY A 122 24.41 5.17 16.25
CA GLY A 122 23.73 4.65 15.08
C GLY A 122 22.21 4.63 15.24
N THR A 123 21.72 4.22 16.41
CA THR A 123 20.28 4.22 16.73
C THR A 123 19.71 5.63 16.71
N VAL A 124 20.41 6.62 17.26
CA VAL A 124 19.98 8.04 17.21
C VAL A 124 19.87 8.52 15.77
N VAL A 125 20.85 8.21 14.91
CA VAL A 125 20.82 8.57 13.48
C VAL A 125 19.65 7.88 12.77
N LEU A 126 19.44 6.59 12.99
CA LEU A 126 18.33 5.84 12.38
C LEU A 126 16.96 6.27 12.90
N ALA A 127 16.88 6.79 14.13
CA ALA A 127 15.64 7.35 14.69
C ALA A 127 15.16 8.62 13.96
N LEU A 128 16.00 9.23 13.12
CA LEU A 128 15.59 10.33 12.25
C LEU A 128 14.71 9.85 11.07
N PHE A 129 14.78 8.58 10.70
CA PHE A 129 14.00 8.03 9.58
C PHE A 129 12.49 8.17 9.79
N PRO A 130 11.91 7.74 10.91
CA PRO A 130 10.50 7.99 11.22
C PRO A 130 10.15 9.49 11.24
N VAL A 131 11.03 10.35 11.74
CA VAL A 131 10.80 11.80 11.76
C VAL A 131 10.70 12.34 10.33
N ILE A 132 11.61 11.96 9.45
CA ILE A 132 11.57 12.31 8.02
C ILE A 132 10.27 11.80 7.40
N ALA A 133 9.88 10.56 7.69
CA ALA A 133 8.64 9.98 7.16
C ALA A 133 7.40 10.78 7.56
N VAL A 134 7.32 11.22 8.82
CA VAL A 134 6.20 12.03 9.32
C VAL A 134 6.19 13.41 8.65
N ILE A 135 7.32 14.10 8.60
CA ILE A 135 7.41 15.45 8.00
C ILE A 135 6.97 15.40 6.53
N TYR A 136 7.53 14.47 5.75
CA TYR A 136 7.18 14.33 4.33
C TYR A 136 5.75 13.85 4.14
N GLY A 137 5.24 12.97 5.00
CA GLY A 137 3.85 12.53 4.98
C GLY A 137 2.87 13.69 5.20
N VAL A 138 3.13 14.55 6.18
CA VAL A 138 2.30 15.73 6.43
C VAL A 138 2.38 16.73 5.27
N ILE A 139 3.57 16.99 4.71
CA ILE A 139 3.73 17.85 3.53
C ILE A 139 2.94 17.27 2.34
N GLY A 140 3.07 15.96 2.08
CA GLY A 140 2.34 15.27 1.03
C GLY A 140 0.82 15.39 1.20
N ALA A 141 0.33 15.19 2.42
CA ALA A 141 -1.09 15.32 2.75
C ALA A 141 -1.62 16.73 2.46
N VAL A 142 -0.91 17.77 2.89
CA VAL A 142 -1.30 19.17 2.63
C VAL A 142 -1.32 19.46 1.13
N LYS A 143 -0.31 19.02 0.39
CA LYS A 143 -0.23 19.21 -1.07
C LYS A 143 -1.36 18.50 -1.80
N CYS A 144 -1.65 17.25 -1.45
CA CYS A 144 -2.77 16.49 -2.03
C CYS A 144 -4.11 17.16 -1.74
N ASN A 145 -4.34 17.66 -0.52
CA ASN A 145 -5.56 18.39 -0.17
C ASN A 145 -5.71 19.68 -1.00
N GLN A 146 -4.62 20.36 -1.33
CA GLN A 146 -4.59 21.52 -2.21
C GLN A 146 -4.78 21.15 -3.70
N GLY A 147 -4.81 19.86 -4.04
CA GLY A 147 -4.91 19.37 -5.41
C GLY A 147 -3.61 19.50 -6.20
N THR A 148 -2.49 19.65 -5.51
CA THR A 148 -1.15 19.67 -6.12
C THR A 148 -0.62 18.25 -6.21
N ASP A 149 -0.02 17.88 -7.34
CA ASP A 149 0.68 16.60 -7.48
C ASP A 149 1.95 16.61 -6.63
N PHE A 150 1.94 15.79 -5.57
CA PHE A 150 3.09 15.68 -4.67
C PHE A 150 3.96 14.50 -5.11
N ARG A 151 5.26 14.71 -5.12
CA ARG A 151 6.26 13.71 -5.49
C ARG A 151 7.32 13.57 -4.41
N TYR A 152 7.48 12.36 -3.89
CA TYR A 152 8.63 12.03 -3.06
C TYR A 152 9.88 11.90 -3.95
N TRP A 153 10.93 12.61 -3.62
CA TRP A 153 12.18 12.64 -4.39
C TRP A 153 12.84 11.25 -4.56
N LEU A 154 12.57 10.32 -3.67
CA LEU A 154 13.20 8.99 -3.67
C LEU A 154 12.34 7.92 -4.37
N VAL A 155 11.01 7.98 -4.25
CA VAL A 155 10.13 6.85 -4.59
C VAL A 155 9.11 7.15 -5.68
N SER A 156 9.00 8.41 -6.12
CA SER A 156 7.98 8.80 -7.11
C SER A 156 8.11 8.05 -8.43
N ASP A 157 9.33 7.87 -8.92
CA ASP A 157 9.59 7.21 -10.19
C ASP A 157 9.33 5.70 -10.10
N TRP A 158 9.65 5.09 -8.95
CA TRP A 158 9.32 3.69 -8.70
C TRP A 158 7.80 3.46 -8.62
N ALA A 159 7.08 4.36 -7.95
CA ALA A 159 5.62 4.28 -7.90
C ALA A 159 4.98 4.39 -9.29
N LEU A 160 5.52 5.22 -10.18
CA LEU A 160 5.05 5.32 -11.57
C LEU A 160 5.30 4.02 -12.33
N GLN A 161 6.51 3.47 -12.26
CA GLN A 161 6.87 2.21 -12.94
C GLN A 161 6.03 1.01 -12.51
N LEU A 162 5.53 1.01 -11.26
CA LEU A 162 4.69 -0.07 -10.74
C LEU A 162 3.21 0.07 -11.15
N LEU A 163 2.80 1.22 -11.69
CA LEU A 163 1.44 1.49 -12.14
C LEU A 163 1.25 1.32 -13.66
N ASP A 164 2.34 1.22 -14.40
CA ASP A 164 2.38 0.97 -15.84
C ASP A 164 2.45 -0.53 -16.15
#